data_6938bc5cea34614f709887242fcebad1
#
_entry.id   6938bc5cea34614f709887242fcebad1
#
_cell.length_a   1.000
_cell.length_b   1.000
_cell.length_c   1.000
_cell.angle_alpha   90.00
_cell.angle_beta   90.00
_cell.angle_gamma   90.00
#
_symmetry.space_group_name_H-M   'P 1'
#
loop_
_entity.id
_entity.type
_entity.pdbx_description
1 polymer ?
#
loop_
_entity_poly.entity_id
_entity_poly.type
_entity_poly.pdbx_seq_one_letter_code
_entity_poly.pdbx_strand_id
1 'polypeptide(L)'
;NMHSLGNIGIGGKLHANLAYTSTKIIDNIRYNGRNIRKEIYQPYLDNNKSILDMCCGVGLSTPPGQIGIDTSQEMLNVAKKYTKIANKNTKFYLENAEKFRPSKKIDIVTCMFAFHEMPNYAHIRIIQNALMIAKEEFVIVDIAPNYKNKNPPEIMLKGEPYLINYLNTINDILYDFEET
;
A
#
# COMPACT_ATOMS: atom_id res chain seq x y z
N ASN A 1 -0.65 20.48 -1.04
CA ASN A 1 -0.15 19.12 -1.03
C ASN A 1 -1.05 18.25 -0.15
N MET A 2 -1.57 17.13 -0.66
CA MET A 2 -2.52 16.27 0.10
C MET A 2 -1.89 15.72 1.39
N HIS A 3 -0.63 15.33 1.35
CA HIS A 3 0.08 14.80 2.53
C HIS A 3 0.27 15.84 3.64
N SER A 4 0.27 17.14 3.32
CA SER A 4 0.32 18.21 4.33
C SER A 4 -0.95 18.32 5.17
N LEU A 5 -2.04 17.68 4.76
CA LEU A 5 -3.30 17.62 5.52
C LEU A 5 -3.22 16.63 6.68
N GLY A 6 -2.19 15.78 6.72
CA GLY A 6 -2.04 14.71 7.71
C GLY A 6 -3.02 13.55 7.53
N ASN A 7 -2.93 12.58 8.42
CA ASN A 7 -3.74 11.36 8.37
C ASN A 7 -4.76 11.25 9.52
N ILE A 8 -4.97 12.31 10.30
CA ILE A 8 -5.81 12.33 11.51
C ILE A 8 -6.76 13.54 11.50
N GLY A 9 -7.95 13.38 12.06
CA GLY A 9 -8.92 14.45 12.25
C GLY A 9 -9.52 14.99 10.95
N ILE A 10 -9.84 16.30 10.92
CA ILE A 10 -10.50 16.96 9.78
C ILE A 10 -9.59 16.93 8.55
N GLY A 11 -8.30 17.21 8.71
CA GLY A 11 -7.30 17.13 7.65
C GLY A 11 -7.21 15.72 7.06
N GLY A 12 -7.14 14.70 7.92
CA GLY A 12 -7.14 13.30 7.51
C GLY A 12 -8.39 12.87 6.75
N LYS A 13 -9.58 13.34 7.17
CA LYS A 13 -10.83 13.06 6.42
C LYS A 13 -10.82 13.67 5.02
N LEU A 14 -10.35 14.91 4.89
CA LEU A 14 -10.24 15.57 3.59
C LEU A 14 -9.22 14.86 2.70
N HIS A 15 -8.05 14.56 3.26
CA HIS A 15 -6.99 13.79 2.58
C HIS A 15 -7.51 12.45 2.08
N ALA A 16 -8.14 11.64 2.93
CA ALA A 16 -8.64 10.32 2.56
C ALA A 16 -9.68 10.37 1.43
N ASN A 17 -10.62 11.32 1.45
CA ASN A 17 -11.60 11.47 0.37
C ASN A 17 -10.95 11.91 -0.94
N LEU A 18 -9.98 12.83 -0.89
CA LEU A 18 -9.22 13.25 -2.07
C LEU A 18 -8.33 12.12 -2.58
N ALA A 19 -7.67 11.38 -1.69
CA ALA A 19 -6.78 10.28 -2.05
C ALA A 19 -7.49 9.22 -2.90
N TYR A 20 -8.70 8.81 -2.55
CA TYR A 20 -9.46 7.83 -3.34
C TYR A 20 -9.65 8.28 -4.79
N THR A 21 -10.10 9.53 -5.00
CA THR A 21 -10.39 10.04 -6.34
C THR A 21 -9.11 10.37 -7.11
N SER A 22 -8.15 11.04 -6.48
CA SER A 22 -6.89 11.43 -7.12
C SER A 22 -6.06 10.22 -7.51
N THR A 23 -5.95 9.21 -6.65
CA THR A 23 -5.21 7.98 -6.96
C THR A 23 -5.81 7.27 -8.18
N LYS A 24 -7.15 7.16 -8.26
CA LYS A 24 -7.80 6.58 -9.45
C LYS A 24 -7.51 7.36 -10.74
N ILE A 25 -7.48 8.69 -10.67
CA ILE A 25 -7.15 9.54 -11.82
C ILE A 25 -5.68 9.36 -12.20
N ILE A 26 -4.78 9.40 -11.22
CA ILE A 26 -3.34 9.21 -11.44
C ILE A 26 -3.07 7.84 -12.04
N ASP A 27 -3.63 6.78 -11.47
CA ASP A 27 -3.47 5.42 -11.99
C ASP A 27 -3.97 5.32 -13.43
N ASN A 28 -5.15 5.87 -13.73
CA ASN A 28 -5.72 5.84 -15.08
C ASN A 28 -4.79 6.54 -16.10
N ILE A 29 -4.21 7.67 -15.74
CA ILE A 29 -3.28 8.40 -16.60
C ILE A 29 -1.94 7.66 -16.73
N ARG A 30 -1.36 7.22 -15.61
CA ARG A 30 -0.03 6.59 -15.56
C ARG A 30 0.01 5.23 -16.24
N TYR A 31 -1.08 4.49 -16.16
CA TYR A 31 -1.17 3.12 -16.67
C TYR A 31 -2.10 2.97 -17.89
N ASN A 32 -2.41 4.08 -18.59
CA ASN A 32 -3.24 4.08 -19.81
C ASN A 32 -4.57 3.33 -19.62
N GLY A 33 -5.27 3.61 -18.52
CA GLY A 33 -6.54 2.99 -18.19
C GLY A 33 -6.46 1.57 -17.61
N ARG A 34 -5.28 0.98 -17.51
CA ARG A 34 -5.08 -0.35 -16.88
C ARG A 34 -5.23 -0.25 -15.36
N ASN A 35 -5.82 -1.28 -14.78
CA ASN A 35 -5.86 -1.42 -13.32
C ASN A 35 -4.71 -2.31 -12.84
N ILE A 36 -3.53 -1.71 -12.68
CA ILE A 36 -2.30 -2.41 -12.29
C ILE A 36 -2.47 -3.17 -10.98
N ARG A 37 -3.16 -2.59 -9.98
CA ARG A 37 -3.40 -3.27 -8.71
C ARG A 37 -4.17 -4.56 -8.91
N LYS A 38 -5.22 -4.52 -9.74
CA LYS A 38 -6.01 -5.71 -10.08
C LYS A 38 -5.18 -6.73 -10.85
N GLU A 39 -4.41 -6.30 -11.82
CA GLU A 39 -3.55 -7.20 -12.62
C GLU A 39 -2.55 -7.96 -11.74
N ILE A 40 -2.04 -7.34 -10.68
CA ILE A 40 -1.11 -7.96 -9.73
C ILE A 40 -1.81 -8.98 -8.85
N TYR A 41 -2.97 -8.66 -8.28
CA TYR A 41 -3.61 -9.58 -7.33
C TYR A 41 -4.54 -10.61 -7.97
N GLN A 42 -5.00 -10.40 -9.20
CA GLN A 42 -5.99 -11.28 -9.84
C GLN A 42 -5.50 -12.73 -9.98
N PRO A 43 -4.24 -13.00 -10.40
CA PRO A 43 -3.76 -14.38 -10.49
C PRO A 43 -3.84 -15.15 -9.16
N TYR A 44 -3.63 -14.48 -8.03
CA TYR A 44 -3.76 -15.10 -6.71
C TYR A 44 -5.21 -15.43 -6.38
N LEU A 45 -6.15 -14.52 -6.70
CA LEU A 45 -7.59 -14.79 -6.51
C LEU A 45 -8.08 -15.94 -7.38
N ASP A 46 -7.63 -16.02 -8.64
CA ASP A 46 -7.98 -17.08 -9.57
C ASP A 46 -7.49 -18.45 -9.06
N ASN A 47 -6.43 -18.47 -8.25
CA ASN A 47 -5.90 -19.65 -7.57
C ASN A 47 -6.42 -19.82 -6.14
N ASN A 48 -7.51 -19.13 -5.75
CA ASN A 48 -8.15 -19.18 -4.44
C ASN A 48 -7.22 -18.86 -3.25
N LYS A 49 -6.20 -18.03 -3.46
CA LYS A 49 -5.28 -17.60 -2.40
C LYS A 49 -5.91 -16.56 -1.49
N SER A 50 -5.65 -16.66 -0.20
CA SER A 50 -5.95 -15.60 0.76
C SER A 50 -4.93 -14.46 0.64
N ILE A 51 -5.40 -13.22 0.69
CA ILE A 51 -4.53 -12.03 0.54
C ILE A 51 -4.72 -11.08 1.72
N LEU A 52 -3.61 -10.62 2.28
CA LEU A 52 -3.55 -9.49 3.22
C LEU A 52 -2.89 -8.30 2.52
N ASP A 53 -3.60 -7.20 2.42
CA ASP A 53 -3.08 -5.93 1.90
C ASP A 53 -2.63 -5.03 3.05
N MET A 54 -1.32 -4.90 3.25
CA MET A 54 -0.71 -4.05 4.27
C MET A 54 -0.62 -2.60 3.79
N CYS A 55 -0.86 -1.64 4.70
CA CYS A 55 -0.87 -0.21 4.39
C CYS A 55 -1.87 0.12 3.27
N CYS A 56 -3.06 -0.47 3.38
CA CYS A 56 -4.06 -0.46 2.30
C CYS A 56 -4.69 0.91 2.00
N GLY A 57 -4.48 1.91 2.86
CA GLY A 57 -5.01 3.26 2.70
C GLY A 57 -6.52 3.26 2.47
N VAL A 58 -6.95 3.86 1.36
CA VAL A 58 -8.37 3.93 0.95
C VAL A 58 -8.88 2.64 0.26
N GLY A 59 -8.12 1.54 0.32
CA GLY A 59 -8.55 0.20 -0.09
C GLY A 59 -8.57 -0.05 -1.61
N LEU A 60 -7.83 0.74 -2.40
CA LEU A 60 -7.78 0.55 -3.86
C LEU A 60 -6.99 -0.70 -4.27
N SER A 61 -6.01 -1.10 -3.48
CA SER A 61 -5.18 -2.30 -3.66
C SER A 61 -5.75 -3.55 -3.00
N THR A 62 -6.71 -3.40 -2.08
CA THR A 62 -7.29 -4.53 -1.37
C THR A 62 -8.29 -5.28 -2.26
N PRO A 63 -8.05 -6.58 -2.55
CA PRO A 63 -8.95 -7.34 -3.42
C PRO A 63 -10.32 -7.58 -2.80
N PRO A 64 -11.36 -7.82 -3.62
CA PRO A 64 -12.68 -8.20 -3.14
C PRO A 64 -12.64 -9.46 -2.26
N GLY A 65 -13.31 -9.41 -1.10
CA GLY A 65 -13.40 -10.54 -0.18
C GLY A 65 -12.16 -10.77 0.69
N GLN A 66 -11.11 -9.98 0.52
CA GLN A 66 -9.84 -10.10 1.23
C GLN A 66 -9.73 -9.13 2.41
N ILE A 67 -8.57 -9.04 3.03
CA ILE A 67 -8.31 -8.22 4.22
C ILE A 67 -7.35 -7.09 3.87
N GLY A 68 -7.69 -5.86 4.29
CA GLY A 68 -6.79 -4.71 4.29
C GLY A 68 -6.52 -4.20 5.70
N ILE A 69 -5.30 -3.79 5.99
CA ILE A 69 -4.91 -3.14 7.24
C ILE A 69 -4.23 -1.81 6.98
N ASP A 70 -4.52 -0.84 7.84
CA ASP A 70 -3.89 0.48 7.82
C ASP A 70 -3.90 1.11 9.20
N THR A 71 -3.02 2.06 9.46
CA THR A 71 -2.95 2.81 10.73
C THR A 71 -3.86 4.05 10.74
N SER A 72 -4.41 4.46 9.60
CA SER A 72 -5.31 5.62 9.49
C SER A 72 -6.78 5.19 9.50
N GLN A 73 -7.48 5.56 10.58
CA GLN A 73 -8.93 5.33 10.67
C GLN A 73 -9.70 6.07 9.58
N GLU A 74 -9.24 7.26 9.20
CA GLU A 74 -9.86 8.08 8.16
C GLU A 74 -9.76 7.41 6.78
N MET A 75 -8.60 6.86 6.43
CA MET A 75 -8.42 6.08 5.21
C MET A 75 -9.33 4.84 5.19
N LEU A 76 -9.37 4.11 6.31
CA LEU A 76 -10.21 2.91 6.43
C LEU A 76 -11.72 3.23 6.36
N ASN A 77 -12.16 4.38 6.86
CA ASN A 77 -13.55 4.82 6.74
C ASN A 77 -13.94 5.02 5.27
N VAL A 78 -13.04 5.60 4.47
CA VAL A 78 -13.22 5.77 3.02
C VAL A 78 -13.19 4.41 2.32
N ALA A 79 -12.24 3.53 2.65
CA ALA A 79 -12.18 2.16 2.13
C ALA A 79 -13.48 1.39 2.38
N LYS A 80 -13.98 1.39 3.60
CA LYS A 80 -15.25 0.73 3.99
C LYS A 80 -16.45 1.31 3.23
N LYS A 81 -16.51 2.65 3.06
CA LYS A 81 -17.58 3.33 2.33
C LYS A 81 -17.64 2.84 0.87
N TYR A 82 -16.53 2.89 0.16
CA TYR A 82 -16.50 2.52 -1.25
C TYR A 82 -16.64 1.02 -1.49
N THR A 83 -16.13 0.20 -0.59
CA THR A 83 -16.33 -1.27 -0.60
C THR A 83 -17.79 -1.63 -0.43
N LYS A 84 -18.51 -0.97 0.49
CA LYS A 84 -19.95 -1.15 0.69
C LYS A 84 -20.75 -0.77 -0.55
N ILE A 85 -20.44 0.38 -1.18
CA ILE A 85 -21.08 0.84 -2.41
C ILE A 85 -20.86 -0.17 -3.55
N ALA A 86 -19.65 -0.73 -3.65
CA ALA A 86 -19.30 -1.70 -4.69
C ALA A 86 -19.77 -3.14 -4.37
N ASN A 87 -20.53 -3.34 -3.28
CA ASN A 87 -21.01 -4.65 -2.81
C ASN A 87 -19.88 -5.71 -2.71
N LYS A 88 -18.72 -5.31 -2.22
CA LYS A 88 -17.56 -6.17 -2.01
C LYS A 88 -17.49 -6.62 -0.55
N ASN A 89 -17.27 -7.90 -0.30
CA ASN A 89 -17.16 -8.44 1.06
C ASN A 89 -15.73 -8.36 1.63
N THR A 90 -15.07 -7.20 1.44
CA THR A 90 -13.71 -6.92 1.90
C THR A 90 -13.73 -6.43 3.35
N LYS A 91 -12.77 -6.84 4.16
CA LYS A 91 -12.66 -6.44 5.58
C LYS A 91 -11.47 -5.51 5.78
N PHE A 92 -11.66 -4.47 6.59
CA PHE A 92 -10.62 -3.49 6.90
C PHE A 92 -10.47 -3.34 8.41
N TYR A 93 -9.21 -3.40 8.89
CA TYR A 93 -8.87 -3.31 10.30
C TYR A 93 -7.84 -2.19 10.53
N LEU A 94 -8.01 -1.49 11.67
CA LEU A 94 -7.05 -0.48 12.14
C LEU A 94 -5.92 -1.21 12.84
N GLU A 95 -4.84 -1.44 12.09
CA GLU A 95 -3.71 -2.24 12.55
C GLU A 95 -2.39 -1.69 12.01
N ASN A 96 -1.30 -1.95 12.72
CA ASN A 96 0.06 -1.59 12.29
C ASN A 96 0.73 -2.76 11.58
N ALA A 97 1.10 -2.55 10.31
CA ALA A 97 1.76 -3.55 9.46
C ALA A 97 3.07 -4.09 10.08
N GLU A 98 3.79 -3.30 10.88
CA GLU A 98 5.01 -3.76 11.57
C GLU A 98 4.75 -4.81 12.67
N LYS A 99 3.53 -4.90 13.19
CA LYS A 99 3.19 -5.68 14.40
C LYS A 99 2.00 -6.61 14.22
N PHE A 100 1.23 -6.46 13.17
CA PHE A 100 0.02 -7.25 12.94
C PHE A 100 0.31 -8.75 12.99
N ARG A 101 -0.56 -9.49 13.69
CA ARG A 101 -0.50 -10.94 13.80
C ARG A 101 -1.87 -11.53 13.49
N PRO A 102 -2.06 -12.12 12.31
CA PRO A 102 -3.29 -12.85 12.00
C PRO A 102 -3.36 -14.14 12.81
N SER A 103 -4.57 -14.63 13.07
CA SER A 103 -4.79 -15.91 13.77
C SER A 103 -4.28 -17.13 12.97
N LYS A 104 -4.13 -16.99 11.67
CA LYS A 104 -3.57 -17.99 10.75
C LYS A 104 -2.70 -17.28 9.72
N LYS A 105 -1.63 -17.95 9.29
CA LYS A 105 -0.83 -17.45 8.16
C LYS A 105 -1.69 -17.27 6.92
N ILE A 106 -1.36 -16.27 6.13
CA ILE A 106 -2.07 -15.86 4.91
C ILE A 106 -1.22 -16.25 3.71
N ASP A 107 -1.84 -16.71 2.64
CA ASP A 107 -1.08 -17.24 1.52
C ASP A 107 -0.19 -16.14 0.90
N ILE A 108 -0.76 -14.99 0.60
CA ILE A 108 -0.06 -13.86 -0.02
C ILE A 108 -0.21 -12.61 0.86
N VAL A 109 0.88 -11.92 1.11
CA VAL A 109 0.88 -10.58 1.71
C VAL A 109 1.27 -9.57 0.65
N THR A 110 0.54 -8.46 0.54
CA THR A 110 0.86 -7.38 -0.40
C THR A 110 1.08 -6.06 0.33
N CYS A 111 1.95 -5.20 -0.20
CA CYS A 111 2.06 -3.79 0.19
C CYS A 111 2.27 -2.98 -1.09
N MET A 112 1.28 -2.16 -1.47
CA MET A 112 1.29 -1.47 -2.75
C MET A 112 1.26 0.05 -2.58
N PHE A 113 2.29 0.71 -3.13
CA PHE A 113 2.42 2.17 -3.17
C PHE A 113 2.41 2.83 -1.79
N ALA A 114 3.17 2.25 -0.84
CA ALA A 114 3.26 2.74 0.53
C ALA A 114 4.70 2.92 1.03
N PHE A 115 5.65 2.16 0.53
CA PHE A 115 7.03 2.20 1.01
C PHE A 115 7.69 3.57 0.80
N HIS A 116 7.41 4.24 -0.34
CA HIS A 116 7.94 5.58 -0.60
C HIS A 116 7.41 6.68 0.34
N GLU A 117 6.39 6.38 1.13
CA GLU A 117 5.78 7.30 2.11
C GLU A 117 6.32 7.10 3.54
N MET A 118 7.24 6.15 3.77
CA MET A 118 7.70 5.80 5.12
C MET A 118 9.23 5.70 5.23
N PRO A 119 9.79 5.82 6.47
CA PRO A 119 11.22 5.73 6.69
C PRO A 119 11.74 4.28 6.60
N ASN A 120 13.04 4.11 6.30
CA ASN A 120 13.68 2.80 6.10
C ASN A 120 13.48 1.81 7.24
N TYR A 121 13.50 2.25 8.49
CA TYR A 121 13.28 1.35 9.62
C TYR A 121 11.89 0.72 9.60
N ALA A 122 10.89 1.41 9.05
CA ALA A 122 9.55 0.86 8.88
C ALA A 122 9.53 -0.18 7.74
N HIS A 123 10.28 0.06 6.64
CA HIS A 123 10.44 -0.93 5.56
C HIS A 123 10.93 -2.27 6.11
N ILE A 124 12.06 -2.25 6.84
CA ILE A 124 12.67 -3.45 7.42
C ILE A 124 11.68 -4.20 8.32
N ARG A 125 10.99 -3.50 9.22
CA ARG A 125 10.03 -4.11 10.15
C ARG A 125 8.81 -4.69 9.44
N ILE A 126 8.30 -4.01 8.41
CA ILE A 126 7.16 -4.49 7.62
C ILE A 126 7.56 -5.73 6.84
N ILE A 127 8.73 -5.73 6.17
CA ILE A 127 9.24 -6.90 5.45
C ILE A 127 9.39 -8.08 6.40
N GLN A 128 10.09 -7.92 7.52
CA GLN A 128 10.26 -8.95 8.53
C GLN A 128 8.91 -9.51 9.00
N ASN A 129 7.95 -8.64 9.27
CA ASN A 129 6.63 -9.06 9.70
C ASN A 129 5.86 -9.78 8.59
N ALA A 130 5.88 -9.26 7.37
CA ALA A 130 5.20 -9.85 6.23
C ALA A 130 5.72 -11.27 5.94
N LEU A 131 7.04 -11.48 5.93
CA LEU A 131 7.67 -12.78 5.74
C LEU A 131 7.31 -13.80 6.85
N MET A 132 7.12 -13.33 8.10
CA MET A 132 6.67 -14.22 9.19
C MET A 132 5.24 -14.70 9.03
N ILE A 133 4.35 -13.88 8.46
CA ILE A 133 2.91 -14.19 8.38
C ILE A 133 2.48 -14.72 7.01
N ALA A 134 3.24 -14.45 5.96
CA ALA A 134 3.02 -15.04 4.64
C ALA A 134 3.33 -16.54 4.66
N LYS A 135 2.57 -17.32 3.87
CA LYS A 135 2.87 -18.73 3.63
C LYS A 135 3.72 -18.90 2.38
N GLU A 136 3.46 -18.13 1.34
CA GLU A 136 4.04 -18.30 0.03
C GLU A 136 4.93 -17.12 -0.34
N GLU A 137 4.39 -15.89 -0.34
CA GLU A 137 5.17 -14.73 -0.74
C GLU A 137 4.68 -13.41 -0.14
N PHE A 138 5.59 -12.45 -0.09
CA PHE A 138 5.30 -11.04 0.15
C PHE A 138 5.58 -10.23 -1.11
N VAL A 139 4.58 -9.53 -1.61
CA VAL A 139 4.62 -8.76 -2.85
C VAL A 139 4.67 -7.27 -2.54
N ILE A 140 5.76 -6.62 -2.91
CA ILE A 140 5.92 -5.17 -2.83
C ILE A 140 5.74 -4.57 -4.23
N VAL A 141 4.88 -3.56 -4.33
CA VAL A 141 4.68 -2.78 -5.56
C VAL A 141 4.81 -1.31 -5.22
N ASP A 142 5.80 -0.65 -5.81
CA ASP A 142 6.02 0.76 -5.55
C ASP A 142 6.73 1.47 -6.71
N ILE A 143 7.08 2.74 -6.51
CA ILE A 143 7.82 3.55 -7.48
C ILE A 143 9.18 2.90 -7.75
N ALA A 144 9.48 2.65 -9.03
CA ALA A 144 10.72 1.98 -9.40
C ALA A 144 11.96 2.81 -8.99
N PRO A 145 12.99 2.19 -8.38
CA PRO A 145 14.17 2.90 -7.88
C PRO A 145 14.88 3.77 -8.92
N ASN A 146 14.85 3.37 -10.20
CA ASN A 146 15.44 4.17 -11.29
C ASN A 146 14.67 5.46 -11.61
N TYR A 147 13.51 5.70 -10.97
CA TYR A 147 12.76 6.95 -11.10
C TYR A 147 13.56 8.17 -10.63
N LYS A 148 14.52 8.00 -9.70
CA LYS A 148 15.45 9.06 -9.29
C LYS A 148 16.17 9.74 -10.47
N ASN A 149 16.45 8.97 -11.54
CA ASN A 149 17.15 9.46 -12.73
C ASN A 149 16.27 10.35 -13.63
N LYS A 150 14.98 10.45 -13.34
CA LYS A 150 14.00 11.26 -14.09
C LYS A 150 13.75 12.63 -13.46
N ASN A 151 14.60 13.04 -12.48
CA ASN A 151 14.46 14.30 -11.76
C ASN A 151 13.02 14.56 -11.29
N PRO A 152 12.54 13.86 -10.25
CA PRO A 152 11.19 14.03 -9.75
C PRO A 152 10.86 15.50 -9.51
N PRO A 153 9.67 15.99 -9.89
CA PRO A 153 9.31 17.39 -9.69
C PRO A 153 9.38 17.80 -8.23
N GLU A 154 9.86 19.02 -7.95
CA GLU A 154 9.99 19.54 -6.58
C GLU A 154 8.70 19.48 -5.77
N ILE A 155 7.55 19.67 -6.43
CA ILE A 155 6.24 19.57 -5.81
C ILE A 155 5.96 18.13 -5.31
N MET A 156 6.45 17.11 -6.02
CA MET A 156 6.37 15.71 -5.60
C MET A 156 7.28 15.47 -4.40
N LEU A 157 8.53 15.94 -4.46
CA LEU A 157 9.49 15.78 -3.35
C LEU A 157 9.04 16.48 -2.06
N LYS A 158 8.38 17.64 -2.17
CA LYS A 158 7.76 18.30 -1.02
C LYS A 158 6.56 17.52 -0.46
N GLY A 159 5.91 16.72 -1.29
CA GLY A 159 4.77 15.89 -0.92
C GLY A 159 5.14 14.58 -0.29
N GLU A 160 6.24 14.01 -0.72
CA GLU A 160 6.72 12.69 -0.36
C GLU A 160 8.09 12.80 0.32
N PRO A 161 8.16 13.15 1.61
CA PRO A 161 9.41 13.46 2.28
C PRO A 161 10.39 12.28 2.34
N TYR A 162 9.91 11.06 2.24
CA TYR A 162 10.74 9.85 2.26
C TYR A 162 11.11 9.33 0.87
N LEU A 163 10.53 9.87 -0.21
CA LEU A 163 10.70 9.35 -1.57
C LEU A 163 12.16 9.23 -2.00
N ILE A 164 12.97 10.27 -1.81
CA ILE A 164 14.38 10.24 -2.22
C ILE A 164 15.16 9.19 -1.44
N ASN A 165 14.91 9.08 -0.14
CA ASN A 165 15.56 8.09 0.69
C ASN A 165 15.15 6.67 0.25
N TYR A 166 13.85 6.44 0.04
CA TYR A 166 13.31 5.20 -0.52
C TYR A 166 14.00 4.81 -1.84
N LEU A 167 14.02 5.72 -2.83
CA LEU A 167 14.62 5.46 -4.14
C LEU A 167 16.11 5.13 -4.08
N ASN A 168 16.82 5.60 -3.06
CA ASN A 168 18.26 5.37 -2.89
C ASN A 168 18.55 4.05 -2.16
N THR A 169 17.66 3.57 -1.30
CA THR A 169 17.99 2.50 -0.33
C THR A 169 17.17 1.24 -0.49
N ILE A 170 16.05 1.28 -1.22
CA ILE A 170 15.14 0.13 -1.26
C ILE A 170 15.78 -1.12 -1.86
N ASN A 171 16.60 -0.99 -2.90
CA ASN A 171 17.27 -2.15 -3.49
C ASN A 171 18.22 -2.83 -2.51
N ASP A 172 18.99 -2.05 -1.73
CA ASP A 172 19.92 -2.59 -0.74
C ASP A 172 19.14 -3.29 0.38
N ILE A 173 18.04 -2.67 0.84
CA ILE A 173 17.15 -3.29 1.85
C ILE A 173 16.57 -4.61 1.34
N LEU A 174 16.08 -4.68 0.10
CA LEU A 174 15.50 -5.91 -0.45
C LEU A 174 16.56 -6.99 -0.64
N TYR A 175 17.76 -6.62 -1.09
CA TYR A 175 18.88 -7.54 -1.26
C TYR A 175 19.22 -8.28 0.05
N ASP A 176 19.23 -7.57 1.18
CA ASP A 176 19.49 -8.16 2.50
C ASP A 176 18.47 -9.25 2.89
N PHE A 177 17.27 -9.26 2.27
CA PHE A 177 16.25 -10.27 2.52
C PHE A 177 16.20 -11.40 1.48
N GLU A 178 16.85 -11.24 0.32
CA GLU A 178 16.95 -12.30 -0.69
C GLU A 178 18.01 -13.34 -0.34
N GLU A 179 19.02 -12.97 0.47
CA GLU A 179 20.11 -13.87 0.90
C GLU A 179 19.80 -14.64 2.20
N THR A 180 18.64 -14.43 2.84
CA THR A 180 18.23 -15.10 4.08
C THR A 180 17.11 -16.10 3.85
#